data_86190d7acb1f08af7af9fa3c5c89295e
#
_entry.id   86190d7acb1f08af7af9fa3c5c89295e
#
_cell.length_a   1.000
_cell.length_b   1.000
_cell.length_c   1.000
_cell.angle_alpha   90.00
_cell.angle_beta   90.00
_cell.angle_gamma   90.00
#
_symmetry.space_group_name_H-M   'P 1'
#
loop_
_entity.id
_entity.type
_entity.pdbx_description
1 polymer ?
#
loop_
_entity_poly.entity_id
_entity_poly.type
_entity_poly.pdbx_seq_one_letter_code
_entity_poly.pdbx_strand_id
1 'polypeptide(L)'
;MPKAIGADKKRETRTLAQAIGAELTELRRSKRLSQQKLADRLGYDVSHIRQTEMGGNPTLEVLDAIATFFSLNLSEFIHRAEHRVTSVR
;
A
#
# COMPACT_ATOMS: atom_id res chain seq x y z
N MET A 1 -3.94 -18.65 -20.42
CA MET A 1 -4.13 -18.75 -19.83
C MET A 1 -4.51 -18.10 -18.79
N PRO A 2 -4.75 -17.18 -18.73
CA PRO A 2 -5.15 -16.42 -17.68
C PRO A 2 -6.12 -17.11 -16.84
N LYS A 3 -6.79 -18.01 -17.34
CA LYS A 3 -7.54 -18.69 -16.59
C LYS A 3 -6.89 -19.36 -15.56
N ALA A 4 -5.78 -19.74 -15.75
CA ALA A 4 -5.06 -20.43 -14.77
C ALA A 4 -4.99 -19.56 -13.59
N ILE A 5 -4.91 -18.32 -13.80
CA ILE A 5 -4.85 -17.43 -12.75
C ILE A 5 -6.10 -17.48 -12.00
N GLY A 6 -7.16 -17.62 -12.65
CA GLY A 6 -8.38 -17.65 -11.93
C GLY A 6 -8.43 -18.86 -11.03
N ALA A 7 -7.78 -19.89 -11.42
CA ALA A 7 -7.81 -21.07 -10.62
C ALA A 7 -7.09 -20.90 -9.32
N ASP A 8 -6.26 -19.94 -9.27
CA ASP A 8 -5.53 -19.72 -8.06
C ASP A 8 -6.20 -18.83 -7.09
N LYS A 9 -7.43 -18.55 -7.27
CA LYS A 9 -8.06 -17.74 -6.35
C LYS A 9 -8.03 -18.26 -4.99
N LYS A 10 -7.78 -19.45 -4.76
CA LYS A 10 -7.68 -19.92 -3.45
C LYS A 10 -6.46 -19.41 -2.84
N ARG A 11 -5.50 -18.97 -3.57
CA ARG A 11 -4.30 -18.50 -3.03
C ARG A 11 -4.58 -17.12 -2.63
N GLU A 12 -4.01 -16.62 -1.67
CA GLU A 12 -4.22 -15.29 -1.23
C GLU A 12 -3.22 -14.35 -1.78
N THR A 13 -3.13 -14.29 -3.07
CA THR A 13 -2.17 -13.42 -3.72
C THR A 13 -2.78 -12.04 -3.88
N ARG A 14 -2.05 -11.02 -3.54
CA ARG A 14 -2.51 -9.66 -3.68
C ARG A 14 -1.91 -9.04 -4.91
N THR A 15 -2.57 -8.05 -5.50
CA THR A 15 -1.96 -7.26 -6.53
C THR A 15 -0.95 -6.35 -5.85
N LEU A 16 -0.06 -5.75 -6.62
CA LEU A 16 0.90 -4.83 -6.03
C LEU A 16 0.18 -3.65 -5.40
N ALA A 17 -0.89 -3.16 -6.01
CA ALA A 17 -1.62 -2.05 -5.42
C ALA A 17 -2.21 -2.42 -4.07
N GLN A 18 -2.75 -3.63 -3.97
CA GLN A 18 -3.29 -4.09 -2.69
C GLN A 18 -2.18 -4.26 -1.65
N ALA A 19 -1.03 -4.74 -2.10
CA ALA A 19 0.10 -4.92 -1.20
C ALA A 19 0.63 -3.58 -0.69
N ILE A 20 0.65 -2.58 -1.57
CA ILE A 20 1.04 -1.24 -1.18
C ILE A 20 0.08 -0.70 -0.12
N GLY A 21 -1.21 -0.93 -0.33
CA GLY A 21 -2.20 -0.49 0.65
C GLY A 21 -2.01 -1.15 2.01
N ALA A 22 -1.69 -2.44 1.99
CA ALA A 22 -1.47 -3.17 3.23
C ALA A 22 -0.21 -2.67 3.94
N GLU A 23 0.84 -2.38 3.18
CA GLU A 23 2.06 -1.88 3.78
C GLU A 23 1.83 -0.49 4.39
N LEU A 24 1.10 0.35 3.68
CA LEU A 24 0.79 1.68 4.18
C LEU A 24 -0.01 1.58 5.48
N THR A 25 -1.00 0.71 5.50
CA THR A 25 -1.83 0.54 6.69
C THR A 25 -0.97 0.15 7.89
N GLU A 26 -0.05 -0.77 7.68
CA GLU A 26 0.79 -1.19 8.77
C GLU A 26 1.73 -0.09 9.24
N LEU A 27 2.35 0.63 8.32
CA LEU A 27 3.24 1.72 8.69
C LEU A 27 2.46 2.80 9.44
N ARG A 28 1.27 3.10 8.96
CA ARG A 28 0.44 4.12 9.59
C ARG A 28 0.09 3.73 11.02
N ARG A 29 -0.33 2.48 11.19
CA ARG A 29 -0.72 2.00 12.51
C ARG A 29 0.46 1.92 13.45
N SER A 30 1.63 1.65 12.92
CA SER A 30 2.82 1.59 13.77
C SER A 30 3.12 2.95 14.38
N LYS A 31 2.68 4.03 13.75
CA LYS A 31 2.86 5.34 14.32
C LYS A 31 1.58 5.86 14.97
N ARG A 32 0.60 4.99 15.10
CA ARG A 32 -0.66 5.32 15.74
C ARG A 32 -1.36 6.51 15.13
N LEU A 33 -1.31 6.61 13.82
CA LEU A 33 -1.96 7.68 13.10
C LEU A 33 -3.26 7.20 12.48
N SER A 34 -4.29 8.04 12.52
CA SER A 34 -5.49 7.74 11.79
C SER A 34 -5.25 8.08 10.32
N GLN A 35 -6.13 7.65 9.45
CA GLN A 35 -6.02 8.02 8.05
C GLN A 35 -6.07 9.54 7.88
N GLN A 36 -6.96 10.18 8.63
CA GLN A 36 -7.10 11.62 8.53
C GLN A 36 -5.82 12.33 9.00
N LYS A 37 -5.25 11.87 10.09
CA LYS A 37 -4.04 12.51 10.56
C LYS A 37 -2.88 12.34 9.61
N LEU A 38 -2.74 11.18 9.00
CA LEU A 38 -1.69 10.99 8.02
C LEU A 38 -1.91 11.91 6.83
N ALA A 39 -3.16 11.99 6.36
CA ALA A 39 -3.47 12.86 5.22
C ALA A 39 -3.12 14.31 5.57
N ASP A 40 -3.47 14.73 6.77
CA ASP A 40 -3.18 16.10 7.18
C ASP A 40 -1.68 16.38 7.19
N ARG A 41 -0.90 15.40 7.66
CA ARG A 41 0.53 15.57 7.70
C ARG A 41 1.14 15.63 6.32
N LEU A 42 0.56 14.93 5.38
CA LEU A 42 1.09 14.90 4.03
C LEU A 42 0.52 16.01 3.15
N GLY A 43 -0.51 16.69 3.62
CA GLY A 43 -1.12 17.73 2.82
C GLY A 43 -2.06 17.19 1.74
N TYR A 44 -2.60 16.01 1.95
CA TYR A 44 -3.51 15.41 0.99
C TYR A 44 -4.90 15.28 1.59
N ASP A 45 -5.89 15.13 0.73
CA ASP A 45 -7.22 14.82 1.19
C ASP A 45 -7.22 13.38 1.69
N VAL A 46 -7.96 13.10 2.73
CA VAL A 46 -7.98 11.78 3.31
C VAL A 46 -8.40 10.70 2.32
N SER A 47 -9.16 11.07 1.29
CA SER A 47 -9.59 10.11 0.30
C SER A 47 -8.39 9.47 -0.41
N HIS A 48 -7.28 10.21 -0.57
CA HIS A 48 -6.10 9.64 -1.20
C HIS A 48 -5.52 8.51 -0.34
N ILE A 49 -5.51 8.71 0.97
CA ILE A 49 -4.97 7.69 1.87
C ILE A 49 -5.92 6.50 1.90
N ARG A 50 -7.21 6.78 1.99
CA ARG A 50 -8.19 5.72 2.05
C ARG A 50 -8.17 4.86 0.80
N GLN A 51 -8.12 5.48 -0.37
CA GLN A 51 -8.09 4.74 -1.60
C GLN A 51 -6.82 3.93 -1.74
N THR A 52 -5.68 4.48 -1.35
CA THR A 52 -4.42 3.75 -1.43
C THR A 52 -4.47 2.53 -0.53
N GLU A 53 -5.01 2.68 0.66
CA GLU A 53 -5.08 1.54 1.58
C GLU A 53 -6.04 0.47 1.09
N MET A 54 -7.01 0.85 0.27
CA MET A 54 -7.95 -0.10 -0.26
C MET A 54 -7.48 -0.75 -1.57
N GLY A 55 -6.28 -0.47 -1.98
CA GLY A 55 -5.76 -1.08 -3.20
C GLY A 55 -6.01 -0.29 -4.46
N GLY A 56 -6.29 1.00 -4.32
CA GLY A 56 -6.43 1.85 -5.49
C GLY A 56 -5.09 2.13 -6.13
N ASN A 57 -5.07 2.92 -7.16
CA ASN A 57 -3.86 3.21 -7.90
C ASN A 57 -3.34 4.60 -7.58
N PRO A 58 -2.49 4.73 -6.59
CA PRO A 58 -1.95 6.04 -6.24
C PRO A 58 -0.92 6.46 -7.29
N THR A 59 -0.69 7.75 -7.39
CA THR A 59 0.33 8.23 -8.30
C THR A 59 1.69 8.01 -7.66
N LEU A 60 2.74 8.08 -8.46
CA LEU A 60 4.08 7.96 -7.92
C LEU A 60 4.37 9.10 -6.93
N GLU A 61 3.81 10.26 -7.19
CA GLU A 61 4.02 11.38 -6.31
C GLU A 61 3.47 11.07 -4.92
N VAL A 62 2.29 10.50 -4.85
CA VAL A 62 1.68 10.15 -3.59
C VAL A 62 2.49 9.06 -2.89
N LEU A 63 2.94 8.06 -3.65
CA LEU A 63 3.74 6.99 -3.07
C LEU A 63 5.05 7.51 -2.51
N ASP A 64 5.68 8.42 -3.23
CA ASP A 64 6.95 8.96 -2.79
C ASP A 64 6.76 9.80 -1.52
N ALA A 65 5.68 10.55 -1.45
CA ALA A 65 5.40 11.34 -0.27
C ALA A 65 5.18 10.44 0.95
N ILE A 66 4.46 9.35 0.74
CA ILE A 66 4.20 8.40 1.82
C ILE A 66 5.50 7.76 2.28
N ALA A 67 6.30 7.28 1.34
CA ALA A 67 7.56 6.63 1.70
C ALA A 67 8.45 7.59 2.49
N THR A 68 8.56 8.81 2.01
CA THR A 68 9.40 9.79 2.67
C THR A 68 8.91 10.08 4.09
N PHE A 69 7.61 10.16 4.26
CA PHE A 69 7.05 10.42 5.58
C PHE A 69 7.48 9.33 6.57
N PHE A 70 7.59 8.10 6.10
CA PHE A 70 7.98 6.99 6.96
C PHE A 70 9.47 6.71 6.90
N SER A 71 10.24 7.66 6.40
CA SER A 71 11.70 7.56 6.33
C SER A 71 12.19 6.41 5.47
N LEU A 72 11.46 6.14 4.41
CA LEU A 72 11.85 5.12 3.45
C LEU A 72 12.05 5.81 2.11
N ASN A 73 12.91 5.26 1.27
CA ASN A 73 12.90 5.75 -0.10
C ASN A 73 11.85 4.92 -0.82
N LEU A 74 11.49 5.35 -2.00
CA LEU A 74 10.40 4.69 -2.72
C LEU A 74 10.71 3.24 -3.02
N SER A 75 11.95 2.92 -3.36
CA SER A 75 12.28 1.54 -3.67
C SER A 75 12.15 0.64 -2.43
N GLU A 76 12.49 1.16 -1.26
CA GLU A 76 12.33 0.37 -0.06
C GLU A 76 10.86 0.12 0.25
N PHE A 77 10.04 1.14 0.05
CA PHE A 77 8.62 1.01 0.30
C PHE A 77 8.01 -0.03 -0.64
N ILE A 78 8.34 0.06 -1.92
CA ILE A 78 7.82 -0.88 -2.90
C ILE A 78 8.35 -2.29 -2.63
N HIS A 79 9.62 -2.39 -2.26
CA HIS A 79 10.18 -3.69 -1.95
C HIS A 79 9.43 -4.36 -0.79
N ARG A 80 9.12 -3.59 0.23
CA ARG A 80 8.37 -4.13 1.36
C ARG A 80 6.98 -4.57 0.91
N ALA A 81 6.36 -3.79 0.03
CA ALA A 81 5.05 -4.15 -0.47
C ALA A 81 5.12 -5.42 -1.31
N GLU A 82 6.20 -5.58 -2.10
CA GLU A 82 6.32 -6.75 -2.94
C GLU A 82 6.33 -8.04 -2.14
N HIS A 83 6.83 -8.01 -0.93
CA HIS A 83 6.82 -9.19 -0.10
C HIS A 83 5.40 -9.61 0.26
N ARG A 84 4.45 -8.70 0.18
CA ARG A 84 3.07 -9.01 0.52
C ARG A 84 2.28 -9.52 -0.66
N VAL A 85 2.85 -9.43 -1.86
CA VAL A 85 2.12 -9.88 -3.04
C VAL A 85 1.90 -11.38 -3.00
N THR A 86 2.89 -12.13 -2.58
CA THR A 86 2.73 -13.56 -2.50
C THR A 86 2.92 -14.07 -1.11
N SER A 87 2.44 -13.37 -0.16
CA SER A 87 2.67 -13.75 1.20
C SER A 87 1.68 -14.75 1.66
N VAL A 88 1.33 -15.61 0.89
CA VAL A 88 0.48 -16.58 1.28
C VAL A 88 1.12 -17.60 1.98
N ARG A 89 0.86 -18.09 2.71
CA ARG A 89 1.54 -19.06 3.34
C ARG A 89 0.84 -19.37 4.37
#